data_f7a3f0c430a93db4fdda8780e8db7ef0
#
_entry.id   f7a3f0c430a93db4fdda8780e8db7ef0
#
_cell.length_a   1.000
_cell.length_b   1.000
_cell.length_c   1.000
_cell.angle_alpha   90.00
_cell.angle_beta   90.00
_cell.angle_gamma   90.00
#
_symmetry.space_group_name_H-M   'P 1'
#
loop_
_entity.id
_entity.type
_entity.pdbx_description
1 polymer ?
#
loop_
_entity_poly.entity_id
_entity_poly.type
_entity_poly.pdbx_seq_one_letter_code
_entity_poly.pdbx_strand_id
1 'polypeptide(L)'
;AVVDLAEETGTITRKERSLGAEAFRRLLKNRIAMLSGIFIIALVLVAIFAHVVAPSDYARQNLEENNAVPQWMLFMLPEGAENYARISDAYALGADHLGRDILSRTIYGARVSLTVAIVGSFVSLMVGVIYGMVSGYLGGRVDNVMMRTVDFLYAFPFLVVVILLQTYFKAIARQSEGGEGLGLVLINLNKDMGGLLFLFIAIGLINWLGMARIARGQVLSYKKKEFVEAARAVGANDTRILIKHLFPNILGPLIVAETLAIPGYIFTESFLSFIGLGVDAPTPSWGIMISEGVKGLRSYPNQILVPAVALSLTTLAFNFLGDGLRDAFDPRQKQ
;
A
#
# COMPACT_ATOMS: atom_id res chain seq x y z
N ALA A 1 -40.27 22.04 48.19
CA ALA A 1 -39.72 20.64 48.20
C ALA A 1 -39.70 19.97 46.78
N VAL A 2 -40.00 20.68 45.71
CA VAL A 2 -39.97 20.16 44.30
C VAL A 2 -38.94 20.92 43.45
N VAL A 3 -38.38 22.00 43.98
CA VAL A 3 -37.41 22.85 43.28
C VAL A 3 -35.95 22.42 43.54
N ASP A 4 -35.67 21.69 44.63
CA ASP A 4 -34.30 21.31 45.03
C ASP A 4 -33.77 20.00 44.39
N LEU A 5 -34.58 19.27 43.60
CA LEU A 5 -34.17 18.04 42.95
C LEU A 5 -33.61 18.27 41.51
N ALA A 6 -33.66 19.51 41.02
CA ALA A 6 -33.20 19.86 39.67
C ALA A 6 -31.71 20.28 39.62
N GLU A 7 -31.06 20.56 40.75
CA GLU A 7 -29.64 20.99 40.80
C GLU A 7 -28.62 19.85 40.99
N GLU A 8 -29.07 18.64 41.41
CA GLU A 8 -28.15 17.49 41.59
C GLU A 8 -27.95 16.60 40.36
N THR A 9 -28.76 16.73 39.34
CA THR A 9 -28.48 16.09 38.06
C THR A 9 -27.69 17.03 37.15
N GLY A 10 -26.43 17.23 37.50
CA GLY A 10 -25.46 17.78 36.58
C GLY A 10 -25.41 16.89 35.32
N THR A 11 -26.34 17.12 34.41
CA THR A 11 -26.27 16.54 33.05
C THR A 11 -25.00 17.05 32.43
N ILE A 12 -23.92 16.25 32.59
CA ILE A 12 -22.70 16.39 31.78
C ILE A 12 -23.17 16.21 30.37
N THR A 13 -23.54 17.30 29.70
CA THR A 13 -23.72 17.32 28.22
C THR A 13 -22.39 17.00 27.62
N ARG A 14 -22.06 15.71 27.55
CA ARG A 14 -20.93 15.22 26.76
C ARG A 14 -21.24 15.59 25.34
N LYS A 15 -20.59 16.67 24.86
CA LYS A 15 -20.64 17.07 23.47
C LYS A 15 -20.39 15.84 22.62
N GLU A 16 -21.39 15.35 21.90
CA GLU A 16 -21.25 14.18 21.04
C GLU A 16 -20.15 14.44 20.03
N ARG A 17 -19.02 13.79 20.22
CA ARG A 17 -17.87 13.92 19.32
C ARG A 17 -18.04 12.91 18.20
N SER A 18 -17.71 13.29 16.97
CA SER A 18 -17.72 12.35 15.85
C SER A 18 -16.79 11.17 16.16
N LEU A 19 -17.21 9.95 15.79
CA LEU A 19 -16.45 8.71 15.97
C LEU A 19 -15.01 8.84 15.48
N GLY A 20 -14.81 9.53 14.34
CA GLY A 20 -13.47 9.78 13.78
C GLY A 20 -12.59 10.66 14.66
N ALA A 21 -13.14 11.72 15.27
CA ALA A 21 -12.38 12.61 16.14
C ALA A 21 -11.93 11.91 17.43
N GLU A 22 -12.77 11.01 17.96
CA GLU A 22 -12.40 10.20 19.13
C GLU A 22 -11.32 9.16 18.77
N ALA A 23 -11.46 8.46 17.64
CA ALA A 23 -10.47 7.53 17.14
C ALA A 23 -9.12 8.23 16.88
N PHE A 24 -9.12 9.40 16.25
CA PHE A 24 -7.89 10.17 16.03
C PHE A 24 -7.20 10.54 17.34
N ARG A 25 -7.95 10.96 18.35
CA ARG A 25 -7.39 11.29 19.68
C ARG A 25 -6.78 10.07 20.38
N ARG A 26 -7.37 8.88 20.21
CA ARG A 26 -6.81 7.63 20.73
C ARG A 26 -5.54 7.24 19.98
N LEU A 27 -5.54 7.36 18.64
CA LEU A 27 -4.36 7.13 17.83
C LEU A 27 -3.17 7.99 18.29
N LEU A 28 -3.40 9.28 18.59
CA LEU A 28 -2.38 10.19 19.10
C LEU A 28 -1.75 9.75 20.44
N LYS A 29 -2.45 8.91 21.22
CA LYS A 29 -1.91 8.36 22.46
C LYS A 29 -1.04 7.12 22.25
N ASN A 30 -1.17 6.44 21.12
CA ASN A 30 -0.36 5.29 20.77
C ASN A 30 0.97 5.75 20.13
N ARG A 31 2.04 5.75 20.95
CA ARG A 31 3.37 6.26 20.55
C ARG A 31 3.94 5.50 19.36
N ILE A 32 3.76 4.18 19.30
CA ILE A 32 4.31 3.34 18.21
C ILE A 32 3.59 3.68 16.90
N ALA A 33 2.26 3.73 16.91
CA ALA A 33 1.48 4.10 15.74
C ALA A 33 1.80 5.52 15.25
N MET A 34 2.02 6.48 16.17
CA MET A 34 2.40 7.84 15.84
C MET A 34 3.79 7.92 15.21
N LEU A 35 4.78 7.23 15.77
CA LEU A 35 6.12 7.15 15.18
C LEU A 35 6.08 6.53 13.79
N SER A 36 5.31 5.46 13.62
CA SER A 36 5.10 4.80 12.33
C SER A 36 4.40 5.73 11.32
N GLY A 37 3.38 6.46 11.75
CA GLY A 37 2.72 7.46 10.91
C GLY A 37 3.65 8.58 10.47
N ILE A 38 4.46 9.12 11.38
CA ILE A 38 5.49 10.14 11.06
C ILE A 38 6.51 9.57 10.07
N PHE A 39 7.00 8.34 10.29
CA PHE A 39 7.93 7.68 9.38
C PHE A 39 7.33 7.52 7.98
N ILE A 40 6.07 7.05 7.87
CA ILE A 40 5.38 6.90 6.58
C ILE A 40 5.21 8.26 5.89
N ILE A 41 4.82 9.30 6.62
CA ILE A 41 4.69 10.66 6.06
C ILE A 41 6.06 11.16 5.56
N ALA A 42 7.10 10.99 6.34
CA ALA A 42 8.46 11.37 5.95
C ALA A 42 8.90 10.60 4.69
N LEU A 43 8.64 9.29 4.63
CA LEU A 43 8.96 8.46 3.47
C LEU A 43 8.17 8.88 2.22
N VAL A 44 6.89 9.23 2.36
CA VAL A 44 6.07 9.76 1.25
C VAL A 44 6.63 11.10 0.77
N LEU A 45 7.03 11.99 1.67
CA LEU A 45 7.65 13.25 1.30
C LEU A 45 8.98 13.03 0.57
N VAL A 46 9.84 12.14 1.08
CA VAL A 46 11.09 11.75 0.41
C VAL A 46 10.82 11.17 -0.98
N ALA A 47 9.79 10.34 -1.14
CA ALA A 47 9.41 9.78 -2.44
C ALA A 47 8.88 10.84 -3.43
N ILE A 48 8.08 11.80 -2.97
CA ILE A 48 7.57 12.90 -3.80
C ILE A 48 8.72 13.80 -4.25
N PHE A 49 9.58 14.19 -3.31
CA PHE A 49 10.72 15.08 -3.54
C PHE A 49 12.01 14.33 -3.89
N ALA A 50 11.92 13.09 -4.38
CA ALA A 50 13.07 12.25 -4.71
C ALA A 50 14.09 12.95 -5.62
N HIS A 51 13.62 13.76 -6.58
CA HIS A 51 14.48 14.52 -7.50
C HIS A 51 15.31 15.63 -6.83
N VAL A 52 14.92 16.05 -5.62
CA VAL A 52 15.67 17.04 -4.83
C VAL A 52 16.51 16.39 -3.74
N VAL A 53 15.97 15.32 -3.12
CA VAL A 53 16.58 14.64 -1.97
C VAL A 53 17.65 13.65 -2.40
N ALA A 54 17.53 13.02 -3.56
CA ALA A 54 18.51 12.06 -4.05
C ALA A 54 19.83 12.76 -4.40
N PRO A 55 20.97 12.27 -3.89
CA PRO A 55 22.28 12.88 -4.18
C PRO A 55 22.70 12.84 -5.64
N SER A 56 22.21 11.84 -6.39
CA SER A 56 22.53 11.67 -7.80
C SER A 56 21.31 11.16 -8.60
N ASP A 57 21.41 11.20 -9.94
CA ASP A 57 20.41 10.55 -10.80
C ASP A 57 20.50 9.03 -10.63
N TYR A 58 19.35 8.39 -10.36
CA TYR A 58 19.25 6.95 -10.13
C TYR A 58 19.66 6.08 -11.32
N ALA A 59 19.62 6.63 -12.53
CA ALA A 59 19.99 5.94 -13.76
C ALA A 59 21.45 6.20 -14.17
N ARG A 60 22.11 7.20 -13.58
CA ARG A 60 23.48 7.55 -13.91
C ARG A 60 24.43 6.43 -13.54
N GLN A 61 25.12 5.90 -14.56
CA GLN A 61 26.13 4.86 -14.42
C GLN A 61 27.52 5.47 -14.32
N ASN A 62 28.33 4.98 -13.39
CA ASN A 62 29.74 5.30 -13.26
C ASN A 62 30.53 4.01 -13.06
N LEU A 63 31.00 3.43 -14.19
CA LEU A 63 31.69 2.15 -14.16
C LEU A 63 33.02 2.19 -13.39
N GLU A 64 33.57 3.38 -13.15
CA GLU A 64 34.72 3.53 -12.26
C GLU A 64 34.37 3.25 -10.80
N GLU A 65 33.13 3.45 -10.38
CA GLU A 65 32.62 3.17 -9.05
C GLU A 65 31.81 1.86 -8.98
N ASN A 66 32.04 0.94 -9.91
CA ASN A 66 31.38 -0.37 -9.95
C ASN A 66 31.58 -1.11 -8.60
N ASN A 67 30.47 -1.52 -7.97
CA ASN A 67 30.44 -2.19 -6.67
C ASN A 67 31.22 -1.44 -5.55
N ALA A 68 31.33 -0.12 -5.64
CA ALA A 68 32.01 0.67 -4.63
C ALA A 68 31.31 0.55 -3.27
N VAL A 69 32.12 0.44 -2.21
CA VAL A 69 31.66 0.34 -0.84
C VAL A 69 32.34 1.45 -0.03
N PRO A 70 31.57 2.28 0.70
CA PRO A 70 32.14 3.32 1.53
C PRO A 70 32.90 2.72 2.72
N GLN A 71 33.93 3.39 3.18
CA GLN A 71 34.83 2.90 4.23
C GLN A 71 34.07 2.49 5.51
N TRP A 72 33.04 3.25 5.89
CA TRP A 72 32.26 2.98 7.08
C TRP A 72 31.41 1.71 7.01
N MET A 73 31.15 1.14 5.81
CA MET A 73 30.40 -0.11 5.61
C MET A 73 31.28 -1.35 5.47
N LEU A 74 32.60 -1.23 5.59
CA LEU A 74 33.54 -2.36 5.43
C LEU A 74 33.28 -3.48 6.44
N PHE A 75 32.75 -3.17 7.63
CA PHE A 75 32.38 -4.18 8.63
C PHE A 75 31.30 -5.14 8.17
N MET A 76 30.56 -4.83 7.10
CA MET A 76 29.51 -5.69 6.52
C MET A 76 30.08 -6.68 5.48
N LEU A 77 31.31 -6.45 5.02
CA LEU A 77 31.93 -7.27 4.00
C LEU A 77 32.64 -8.49 4.62
N PRO A 78 32.78 -9.59 3.86
CA PRO A 78 33.57 -10.74 4.32
C PRO A 78 35.05 -10.37 4.55
N GLU A 79 35.74 -11.17 5.37
CA GLU A 79 37.18 -11.03 5.55
C GLU A 79 37.90 -11.14 4.20
N GLY A 80 38.89 -10.27 4.00
CA GLY A 80 39.64 -10.18 2.74
C GLY A 80 38.95 -9.39 1.62
N ALA A 81 37.82 -8.75 1.89
CA ALA A 81 37.12 -7.90 0.93
C ALA A 81 37.99 -6.73 0.40
N GLU A 82 38.95 -6.28 1.19
CA GLU A 82 39.91 -5.24 0.80
C GLU A 82 40.72 -5.60 -0.46
N ASN A 83 40.84 -6.89 -0.78
CA ASN A 83 41.58 -7.35 -1.94
C ASN A 83 40.79 -7.27 -3.26
N TYR A 84 39.45 -7.19 -3.19
CA TYR A 84 38.61 -7.19 -4.41
C TYR A 84 37.57 -6.07 -4.43
N ALA A 85 37.17 -5.53 -3.28
CA ALA A 85 36.18 -4.48 -3.21
C ALA A 85 36.82 -3.12 -3.49
N ARG A 86 36.14 -2.32 -4.30
CA ARG A 86 36.50 -0.92 -4.46
C ARG A 86 36.06 -0.13 -3.23
N ILE A 87 36.99 0.38 -2.47
CA ILE A 87 36.70 1.25 -1.33
C ILE A 87 36.64 2.67 -1.85
N SER A 88 35.45 3.29 -1.77
CA SER A 88 35.25 4.66 -2.24
C SER A 88 34.08 5.29 -1.48
N ASP A 89 34.29 6.48 -0.95
CA ASP A 89 33.28 7.29 -0.27
C ASP A 89 32.51 8.22 -1.24
N ALA A 90 32.58 7.95 -2.55
CA ALA A 90 31.86 8.71 -3.57
C ALA A 90 30.32 8.66 -3.38
N TYR A 91 29.83 7.54 -2.84
CA TYR A 91 28.41 7.34 -2.54
C TYR A 91 28.22 6.89 -1.11
N ALA A 92 27.26 7.52 -0.40
CA ALA A 92 27.04 7.33 1.03
C ALA A 92 26.70 5.88 1.44
N LEU A 93 26.00 5.13 0.58
CA LEU A 93 25.63 3.71 0.80
C LEU A 93 26.29 2.77 -0.22
N GLY A 94 27.26 3.30 -0.98
CA GLY A 94 27.97 2.58 -2.03
C GLY A 94 27.22 2.55 -3.36
N ALA A 95 27.76 1.77 -4.30
CA ALA A 95 27.25 1.62 -5.64
C ALA A 95 26.92 0.18 -5.98
N ASP A 96 26.05 0.03 -6.97
CA ASP A 96 25.70 -1.28 -7.53
C ASP A 96 26.70 -1.74 -8.60
N HIS A 97 26.40 -2.87 -9.23
CA HIS A 97 27.23 -3.48 -10.30
C HIS A 97 27.42 -2.61 -11.56
N LEU A 98 26.66 -1.54 -11.74
CA LEU A 98 26.80 -0.55 -12.81
C LEU A 98 27.36 0.79 -12.30
N GLY A 99 27.77 0.85 -11.04
CA GLY A 99 28.26 2.09 -10.42
C GLY A 99 27.15 3.12 -10.17
N ARG A 100 25.90 2.69 -10.04
CA ARG A 100 24.75 3.57 -9.72
C ARG A 100 24.65 3.72 -8.19
N ASP A 101 24.37 4.92 -7.72
CA ASP A 101 24.23 5.24 -6.29
C ASP A 101 23.06 4.47 -5.64
N ILE A 102 23.37 3.63 -4.65
CA ILE A 102 22.37 2.81 -3.93
C ILE A 102 21.41 3.69 -3.14
N LEU A 103 21.85 4.79 -2.54
CA LEU A 103 20.98 5.69 -1.79
C LEU A 103 19.94 6.34 -2.69
N SER A 104 20.37 6.95 -3.80
CA SER A 104 19.47 7.56 -4.77
C SER A 104 18.47 6.55 -5.32
N ARG A 105 18.93 5.35 -5.66
CA ARG A 105 18.06 4.25 -6.13
C ARG A 105 17.07 3.81 -5.05
N THR A 106 17.46 3.76 -3.79
CA THR A 106 16.56 3.41 -2.66
C THR A 106 15.48 4.46 -2.48
N ILE A 107 15.82 5.74 -2.60
CA ILE A 107 14.87 6.87 -2.53
C ILE A 107 13.86 6.80 -3.69
N TYR A 108 14.32 6.61 -4.91
CA TYR A 108 13.44 6.46 -6.07
C TYR A 108 12.64 5.16 -6.03
N GLY A 109 13.21 4.08 -5.47
CA GLY A 109 12.52 2.82 -5.24
C GLY A 109 11.34 2.97 -4.26
N ALA A 110 11.48 3.80 -3.23
CA ALA A 110 10.38 4.16 -2.35
C ALA A 110 9.19 4.76 -3.12
N ARG A 111 9.47 5.64 -4.10
CA ARG A 111 8.42 6.24 -4.95
C ARG A 111 7.62 5.18 -5.69
N VAL A 112 8.29 4.19 -6.28
CA VAL A 112 7.64 3.09 -7.00
C VAL A 112 6.79 2.25 -6.06
N SER A 113 7.37 1.71 -4.98
CA SER A 113 6.68 0.81 -4.06
C SER A 113 5.50 1.50 -3.35
N LEU A 114 5.63 2.77 -2.97
CA LEU A 114 4.52 3.54 -2.38
C LEU A 114 3.42 3.86 -3.41
N THR A 115 3.78 4.13 -4.67
CA THR A 115 2.77 4.37 -5.71
C THR A 115 1.92 3.12 -5.93
N VAL A 116 2.53 1.94 -5.97
CA VAL A 116 1.81 0.65 -6.07
C VAL A 116 0.86 0.46 -4.88
N ALA A 117 1.34 0.75 -3.67
CA ALA A 117 0.53 0.67 -2.46
C ALA A 117 -0.69 1.61 -2.51
N ILE A 118 -0.49 2.87 -2.90
CA ILE A 118 -1.56 3.88 -2.99
C ILE A 118 -2.57 3.50 -4.07
N VAL A 119 -2.12 3.12 -5.26
CA VAL A 119 -3.02 2.74 -6.37
C VAL A 119 -3.77 1.46 -6.01
N GLY A 120 -3.10 0.45 -5.46
CA GLY A 120 -3.74 -0.79 -5.00
C GLY A 120 -4.82 -0.52 -3.96
N SER A 121 -4.52 0.29 -2.95
CA SER A 121 -5.48 0.70 -1.92
C SER A 121 -6.64 1.50 -2.48
N PHE A 122 -6.39 2.42 -3.40
CA PHE A 122 -7.45 3.21 -4.04
C PHE A 122 -8.42 2.32 -4.82
N VAL A 123 -7.92 1.39 -5.62
CA VAL A 123 -8.76 0.46 -6.39
C VAL A 123 -9.52 -0.47 -5.45
N SER A 124 -8.86 -1.02 -4.44
CA SER A 124 -9.46 -1.88 -3.42
C SER A 124 -10.63 -1.17 -2.71
N LEU A 125 -10.42 0.06 -2.23
CA LEU A 125 -11.47 0.86 -1.59
C LEU A 125 -12.59 1.23 -2.56
N MET A 126 -12.28 1.74 -3.76
CA MET A 126 -13.31 2.18 -4.70
C MET A 126 -14.18 1.01 -5.18
N VAL A 127 -13.56 -0.03 -5.70
CA VAL A 127 -14.29 -1.17 -6.27
C VAL A 127 -14.85 -2.06 -5.17
N GLY A 128 -14.00 -2.44 -4.20
CA GLY A 128 -14.38 -3.41 -3.16
C GLY A 128 -15.45 -2.88 -2.22
N VAL A 129 -15.36 -1.62 -1.79
CA VAL A 129 -16.36 -1.03 -0.89
C VAL A 129 -17.69 -0.90 -1.60
N ILE A 130 -17.71 -0.35 -2.82
CA ILE A 130 -18.97 -0.19 -3.58
C ILE A 130 -19.61 -1.56 -3.82
N TYR A 131 -18.83 -2.53 -4.32
CA TYR A 131 -19.30 -3.87 -4.58
C TYR A 131 -19.85 -4.56 -3.31
N GLY A 132 -19.08 -4.53 -2.23
CA GLY A 132 -19.48 -5.13 -0.96
C GLY A 132 -20.68 -4.46 -0.31
N MET A 133 -20.78 -3.12 -0.41
CA MET A 133 -21.94 -2.38 0.11
C MET A 133 -23.21 -2.72 -0.65
N VAL A 134 -23.17 -2.75 -1.99
CA VAL A 134 -24.32 -3.11 -2.82
C VAL A 134 -24.76 -4.54 -2.51
N SER A 135 -23.82 -5.48 -2.51
CA SER A 135 -24.08 -6.90 -2.19
C SER A 135 -24.72 -7.05 -0.80
N GLY A 136 -24.08 -6.52 0.25
CA GLY A 136 -24.58 -6.62 1.62
C GLY A 136 -25.94 -5.95 1.85
N TYR A 137 -26.19 -4.83 1.17
CA TYR A 137 -27.44 -4.08 1.34
C TYR A 137 -28.62 -4.77 0.64
N LEU A 138 -28.50 -5.10 -0.65
CA LEU A 138 -29.57 -5.73 -1.43
C LEU A 138 -29.89 -7.14 -0.92
N GLY A 139 -28.87 -7.92 -0.57
CA GLY A 139 -29.06 -9.26 -0.03
C GLY A 139 -29.67 -10.25 -1.03
N GLY A 140 -30.16 -11.37 -0.52
CA GLY A 140 -30.90 -12.37 -1.31
C GLY A 140 -30.14 -12.92 -2.52
N ARG A 141 -30.80 -12.97 -3.68
CA ARG A 141 -30.23 -13.49 -4.93
C ARG A 141 -29.08 -12.63 -5.46
N VAL A 142 -29.18 -11.30 -5.32
CA VAL A 142 -28.14 -10.36 -5.78
C VAL A 142 -26.85 -10.61 -5.01
N ASP A 143 -26.93 -10.65 -3.69
CA ASP A 143 -25.80 -10.96 -2.82
C ASP A 143 -25.14 -12.30 -3.16
N ASN A 144 -25.98 -13.34 -3.36
CA ASN A 144 -25.49 -14.66 -3.72
C ASN A 144 -24.72 -14.65 -5.05
N VAL A 145 -25.24 -14.01 -6.10
CA VAL A 145 -24.57 -13.94 -7.40
C VAL A 145 -23.26 -13.14 -7.27
N MET A 146 -23.32 -11.97 -6.64
CA MET A 146 -22.13 -11.12 -6.46
C MET A 146 -21.03 -11.85 -5.66
N MET A 147 -21.38 -12.51 -4.57
CA MET A 147 -20.36 -13.24 -3.78
C MET A 147 -19.87 -14.51 -4.48
N ARG A 148 -20.70 -15.20 -5.27
CA ARG A 148 -20.22 -16.30 -6.13
C ARG A 148 -19.19 -15.84 -7.15
N THR A 149 -19.38 -14.64 -7.72
CA THR A 149 -18.37 -14.05 -8.61
C THR A 149 -17.05 -13.79 -7.85
N VAL A 150 -17.12 -13.24 -6.64
CA VAL A 150 -15.94 -13.05 -5.79
C VAL A 150 -15.28 -14.40 -5.46
N ASP A 151 -16.08 -15.41 -5.09
CA ASP A 151 -15.56 -16.75 -4.76
C ASP A 151 -14.90 -17.42 -5.98
N PHE A 152 -15.49 -17.28 -7.17
CA PHE A 152 -14.92 -17.78 -8.42
C PHE A 152 -13.57 -17.13 -8.72
N LEU A 153 -13.46 -15.80 -8.59
CA LEU A 153 -12.20 -15.11 -8.80
C LEU A 153 -11.13 -15.47 -7.74
N TYR A 154 -11.55 -15.75 -6.50
CA TYR A 154 -10.65 -16.22 -5.45
C TYR A 154 -10.16 -17.67 -5.65
N ALA A 155 -10.85 -18.48 -6.45
CA ALA A 155 -10.42 -19.84 -6.75
C ALA A 155 -9.11 -19.89 -7.54
N PHE A 156 -8.76 -18.81 -8.23
CA PHE A 156 -7.50 -18.72 -8.95
C PHE A 156 -6.35 -18.33 -8.01
N PRO A 157 -5.19 -19.01 -8.08
CA PRO A 157 -4.00 -18.61 -7.32
C PRO A 157 -3.58 -17.19 -7.70
N PHE A 158 -3.65 -16.26 -6.73
CA PHE A 158 -3.41 -14.83 -6.94
C PHE A 158 -2.14 -14.52 -7.74
N LEU A 159 -0.99 -15.03 -7.29
CA LEU A 159 0.30 -14.78 -7.95
C LEU A 159 0.34 -15.30 -9.39
N VAL A 160 -0.27 -16.46 -9.64
CA VAL A 160 -0.31 -17.04 -11.00
C VAL A 160 -1.08 -16.12 -11.94
N VAL A 161 -2.23 -15.61 -11.51
CA VAL A 161 -3.04 -14.68 -12.32
C VAL A 161 -2.27 -13.39 -12.60
N VAL A 162 -1.63 -12.81 -11.58
CA VAL A 162 -0.83 -11.58 -11.74
C VAL A 162 0.34 -11.81 -12.70
N ILE A 163 1.06 -12.93 -12.57
CA ILE A 163 2.17 -13.30 -13.46
C ILE A 163 1.69 -13.44 -14.90
N LEU A 164 0.58 -14.15 -15.12
CA LEU A 164 0.01 -14.35 -16.45
C LEU A 164 -0.44 -13.02 -17.07
N LEU A 165 -1.12 -12.17 -16.32
CA LEU A 165 -1.54 -10.85 -16.78
C LEU A 165 -0.34 -9.97 -17.16
N GLN A 166 0.66 -9.89 -16.30
CA GLN A 166 1.89 -9.13 -16.56
C GLN A 166 2.61 -9.65 -17.81
N THR A 167 2.77 -10.96 -17.92
CA THR A 167 3.43 -11.58 -19.08
C THR A 167 2.65 -11.31 -20.37
N TYR A 168 1.33 -11.43 -20.32
CA TYR A 168 0.44 -11.15 -21.44
C TYR A 168 0.52 -9.68 -21.88
N PHE A 169 0.43 -8.73 -20.96
CA PHE A 169 0.53 -7.32 -21.28
C PHE A 169 1.91 -6.94 -21.81
N LYS A 170 2.99 -7.48 -21.24
CA LYS A 170 4.34 -7.28 -21.76
C LYS A 170 4.54 -7.91 -23.15
N ALA A 171 3.91 -9.04 -23.43
CA ALA A 171 3.94 -9.67 -24.75
C ALA A 171 3.21 -8.82 -25.81
N ILE A 172 2.00 -8.33 -25.49
CA ILE A 172 1.25 -7.43 -26.37
C ILE A 172 2.06 -6.14 -26.61
N ALA A 173 2.66 -5.57 -25.58
CA ALA A 173 3.47 -4.37 -25.71
C ALA A 173 4.60 -4.56 -26.72
N ARG A 174 5.30 -5.69 -26.69
CA ARG A 174 6.39 -6.00 -27.65
C ARG A 174 5.89 -6.22 -29.09
N GLN A 175 4.69 -6.79 -29.25
CA GLN A 175 4.12 -7.06 -30.60
C GLN A 175 3.50 -5.83 -31.24
N SER A 176 3.07 -4.84 -30.46
CA SER A 176 2.35 -3.66 -30.96
C SER A 176 3.25 -2.46 -31.22
N GLU A 177 4.57 -2.63 -31.22
CA GLU A 177 5.51 -1.59 -31.66
C GLU A 177 5.31 -1.35 -33.16
N GLY A 178 4.41 -0.44 -33.51
CA GLY A 178 4.03 -0.09 -34.88
C GLY A 178 2.56 -0.25 -35.24
N GLY A 179 1.70 -0.71 -34.29
CA GLY A 179 0.25 -0.80 -34.47
C GLY A 179 -0.49 0.50 -34.17
N GLU A 180 -1.73 0.60 -34.63
CA GLU A 180 -2.63 1.72 -34.32
C GLU A 180 -3.70 1.25 -33.32
N GLY A 181 -4.26 2.20 -32.51
CA GLY A 181 -5.42 1.95 -31.66
C GLY A 181 -5.14 1.91 -30.16
N LEU A 182 -6.12 1.38 -29.40
CA LEU A 182 -6.13 1.40 -27.93
C LEU A 182 -4.90 0.67 -27.32
N GLY A 183 -4.41 -0.37 -28.00
CA GLY A 183 -3.21 -1.10 -27.60
C GLY A 183 -1.97 -0.22 -27.54
N LEU A 184 -1.74 0.60 -28.58
CA LEU A 184 -0.61 1.53 -28.62
C LEU A 184 -0.69 2.59 -27.53
N VAL A 185 -1.90 3.11 -27.25
CA VAL A 185 -2.10 4.08 -26.16
C VAL A 185 -1.74 3.48 -24.80
N LEU A 186 -2.19 2.26 -24.51
CA LEU A 186 -1.85 1.56 -23.25
C LEU A 186 -0.35 1.27 -23.14
N ILE A 187 0.31 0.94 -24.25
CA ILE A 187 1.76 0.69 -24.28
C ILE A 187 2.53 1.97 -23.99
N ASN A 188 2.17 3.07 -24.65
CA ASN A 188 2.83 4.35 -24.43
C ASN A 188 2.63 4.83 -23.00
N LEU A 189 1.40 4.75 -22.46
CA LEU A 189 1.12 5.03 -21.06
C LEU A 189 1.95 4.15 -20.11
N ASN A 190 2.09 2.85 -20.42
CA ASN A 190 2.90 1.96 -19.60
C ASN A 190 4.39 2.33 -19.66
N LYS A 191 4.92 2.71 -20.84
CA LYS A 191 6.30 3.20 -20.98
C LYS A 191 6.52 4.50 -20.21
N ASP A 192 5.61 5.46 -20.33
CA ASP A 192 5.66 6.74 -19.60
C ASP A 192 5.61 6.54 -18.08
N MET A 193 4.92 5.49 -17.63
CA MET A 193 4.84 5.09 -16.22
C MET A 193 5.94 4.12 -15.78
N GLY A 194 6.99 3.90 -16.59
CA GLY A 194 8.11 3.00 -16.25
C GLY A 194 7.72 1.53 -16.09
N GLY A 195 6.68 1.07 -16.80
CA GLY A 195 6.19 -0.32 -16.71
C GLY A 195 5.16 -0.58 -15.60
N LEU A 196 4.76 0.46 -14.85
CA LEU A 196 3.88 0.34 -13.69
C LEU A 196 2.41 0.13 -14.04
N LEU A 197 1.93 0.60 -15.21
CA LEU A 197 0.50 0.55 -15.56
C LEU A 197 -0.05 -0.88 -15.53
N PHE A 198 0.65 -1.80 -16.16
CA PHE A 198 0.19 -3.19 -16.21
C PHE A 198 0.25 -3.87 -14.85
N LEU A 199 1.22 -3.48 -14.02
CA LEU A 199 1.29 -3.92 -12.63
C LEU A 199 0.08 -3.42 -11.82
N PHE A 200 -0.29 -2.15 -12.00
CA PHE A 200 -1.48 -1.57 -11.33
C PHE A 200 -2.77 -2.28 -11.75
N ILE A 201 -2.93 -2.57 -13.05
CA ILE A 201 -4.08 -3.29 -13.55
C ILE A 201 -4.13 -4.70 -12.95
N ALA A 202 -3.01 -5.43 -12.97
CA ALA A 202 -2.95 -6.79 -12.46
C ALA A 202 -3.25 -6.87 -10.95
N ILE A 203 -2.66 -5.98 -10.16
CA ILE A 203 -2.89 -5.90 -8.71
C ILE A 203 -4.32 -5.41 -8.42
N GLY A 204 -4.77 -4.38 -9.15
CA GLY A 204 -6.10 -3.79 -8.97
C GLY A 204 -7.24 -4.75 -9.27
N LEU A 205 -7.10 -5.62 -10.29
CA LEU A 205 -8.14 -6.59 -10.68
C LEU A 205 -8.44 -7.62 -9.59
N ILE A 206 -7.56 -7.83 -8.62
CA ILE A 206 -7.72 -8.91 -7.65
C ILE A 206 -7.85 -8.40 -6.21
N ASN A 207 -7.16 -7.31 -5.84
CA ASN A 207 -7.11 -6.88 -4.44
C ASN A 207 -8.44 -6.35 -3.89
N TRP A 208 -9.36 -5.88 -4.74
CA TRP A 208 -10.68 -5.43 -4.32
C TRP A 208 -11.57 -6.54 -3.74
N LEU A 209 -11.30 -7.82 -4.07
CA LEU A 209 -12.11 -8.96 -3.65
C LEU A 209 -12.19 -9.10 -2.12
N GLY A 210 -11.06 -8.92 -1.43
CA GLY A 210 -10.98 -8.95 0.04
C GLY A 210 -11.79 -7.85 0.67
N MET A 211 -11.63 -6.63 0.17
CA MET A 211 -12.36 -5.46 0.65
C MET A 211 -13.87 -5.59 0.41
N ALA A 212 -14.29 -6.18 -0.71
CA ALA A 212 -15.71 -6.44 -0.99
C ALA A 212 -16.35 -7.34 0.08
N ARG A 213 -15.67 -8.39 0.51
CA ARG A 213 -16.16 -9.27 1.60
C ARG A 213 -16.24 -8.55 2.93
N ILE A 214 -15.23 -7.73 3.27
CA ILE A 214 -15.20 -6.96 4.51
C ILE A 214 -16.33 -5.93 4.50
N ALA A 215 -16.46 -5.14 3.44
CA ALA A 215 -17.52 -4.13 3.31
C ALA A 215 -18.91 -4.75 3.37
N ARG A 216 -19.14 -5.88 2.69
CA ARG A 216 -20.38 -6.66 2.80
C ARG A 216 -20.67 -7.06 4.26
N GLY A 217 -19.69 -7.63 4.95
CA GLY A 217 -19.84 -8.06 6.36
C GLY A 217 -20.22 -6.90 7.27
N GLN A 218 -19.58 -5.74 7.08
CA GLN A 218 -19.91 -4.52 7.82
C GLN A 218 -21.35 -4.06 7.53
N VAL A 219 -21.75 -3.99 6.27
CA VAL A 219 -23.13 -3.61 5.90
C VAL A 219 -24.16 -4.56 6.49
N LEU A 220 -23.94 -5.87 6.47
CA LEU A 220 -24.83 -6.86 7.06
C LEU A 220 -24.97 -6.65 8.59
N SER A 221 -23.91 -6.21 9.25
CA SER A 221 -23.92 -5.91 10.69
C SER A 221 -24.70 -4.62 11.01
N TYR A 222 -24.62 -3.61 10.16
CA TYR A 222 -25.20 -2.30 10.43
C TYR A 222 -26.60 -2.09 9.83
N LYS A 223 -26.98 -2.78 8.76
CA LYS A 223 -28.25 -2.54 8.05
C LYS A 223 -29.52 -2.80 8.86
N LYS A 224 -29.39 -3.55 9.97
CA LYS A 224 -30.50 -3.86 10.90
C LYS A 224 -30.47 -3.00 12.17
N LYS A 225 -29.64 -1.96 12.22
CA LYS A 225 -29.56 -1.06 13.38
C LYS A 225 -30.72 -0.04 13.36
N GLU A 226 -31.17 0.37 14.53
CA GLU A 226 -32.29 1.28 14.75
C GLU A 226 -32.23 2.57 13.92
N PHE A 227 -31.03 3.16 13.76
CA PHE A 227 -30.87 4.39 12.98
C PHE A 227 -31.15 4.18 11.48
N VAL A 228 -30.95 2.97 10.93
CA VAL A 228 -31.27 2.64 9.56
C VAL A 228 -32.76 2.45 9.40
N GLU A 229 -33.42 1.81 10.36
CA GLU A 229 -34.87 1.64 10.38
C GLU A 229 -35.58 2.99 10.53
N ALA A 230 -35.09 3.86 11.41
CA ALA A 230 -35.58 5.23 11.56
C ALA A 230 -35.45 6.02 10.25
N ALA A 231 -34.30 5.91 9.55
CA ALA A 231 -34.09 6.58 8.26
C ALA A 231 -35.12 6.10 7.20
N ARG A 232 -35.46 4.79 7.18
CA ARG A 232 -36.51 4.24 6.33
C ARG A 232 -37.90 4.76 6.68
N ALA A 233 -38.22 4.83 7.96
CA ALA A 233 -39.52 5.30 8.45
C ALA A 233 -39.80 6.76 8.03
N VAL A 234 -38.77 7.61 7.94
CA VAL A 234 -38.87 8.98 7.42
C VAL A 234 -38.72 9.09 5.89
N GLY A 235 -38.74 7.95 5.16
CA GLY A 235 -38.79 7.93 3.70
C GLY A 235 -37.43 8.08 2.98
N ALA A 236 -36.30 7.77 3.65
CA ALA A 236 -35.01 7.76 2.99
C ALA A 236 -34.93 6.63 1.94
N ASN A 237 -34.51 6.96 0.72
CA ASN A 237 -34.27 5.97 -0.33
C ASN A 237 -32.99 5.15 -0.07
N ASP A 238 -32.84 4.02 -0.74
CA ASP A 238 -31.72 3.08 -0.55
C ASP A 238 -30.34 3.71 -0.76
N THR A 239 -30.18 4.55 -1.77
CA THR A 239 -28.91 5.26 -2.04
C THR A 239 -28.56 6.20 -0.87
N ARG A 240 -29.54 6.91 -0.34
CA ARG A 240 -29.35 7.79 0.82
C ARG A 240 -28.97 7.00 2.06
N ILE A 241 -29.61 5.84 2.28
CA ILE A 241 -29.26 4.95 3.39
C ILE A 241 -27.82 4.45 3.26
N LEU A 242 -27.43 3.98 2.07
CA LEU A 242 -26.07 3.50 1.81
C LEU A 242 -25.03 4.59 2.05
N ILE A 243 -25.20 5.75 1.41
CA ILE A 243 -24.14 6.79 1.41
C ILE A 243 -24.12 7.60 2.69
N LYS A 244 -25.30 8.01 3.22
CA LYS A 244 -25.35 8.91 4.39
C LYS A 244 -25.40 8.19 5.74
N HIS A 245 -25.91 6.96 5.77
CA HIS A 245 -26.13 6.26 7.02
C HIS A 245 -25.20 5.06 7.20
N LEU A 246 -24.97 4.23 6.18
CA LEU A 246 -24.15 3.04 6.33
C LEU A 246 -22.66 3.35 6.09
N PHE A 247 -22.30 3.98 4.97
CA PHE A 247 -20.89 4.23 4.61
C PHE A 247 -20.09 4.94 5.70
N PRO A 248 -20.56 6.05 6.31
CA PRO A 248 -19.79 6.72 7.37
C PRO A 248 -19.56 5.86 8.62
N ASN A 249 -20.50 4.96 8.93
CA ASN A 249 -20.40 4.08 10.09
C ASN A 249 -19.49 2.86 9.88
N ILE A 250 -19.32 2.41 8.62
CA ILE A 250 -18.44 1.30 8.30
C ILE A 250 -17.05 1.77 7.87
N LEU A 251 -16.85 3.05 7.61
CA LEU A 251 -15.59 3.61 7.10
C LEU A 251 -14.39 3.30 8.00
N GLY A 252 -14.54 3.39 9.32
CA GLY A 252 -13.48 3.09 10.27
C GLY A 252 -12.90 1.68 10.10
N PRO A 253 -13.71 0.62 10.22
CA PRO A 253 -13.27 -0.75 9.95
C PRO A 253 -12.66 -0.95 8.55
N LEU A 254 -13.15 -0.25 7.52
CA LEU A 254 -12.61 -0.37 6.16
C LEU A 254 -11.22 0.28 6.04
N ILE A 255 -11.01 1.46 6.65
CA ILE A 255 -9.69 2.12 6.69
C ILE A 255 -8.67 1.24 7.41
N VAL A 256 -9.06 0.65 8.55
CA VAL A 256 -8.19 -0.26 9.30
C VAL A 256 -7.79 -1.46 8.45
N ALA A 257 -8.77 -2.12 7.81
CA ALA A 257 -8.53 -3.29 6.98
C ALA A 257 -7.61 -2.95 5.79
N GLU A 258 -7.83 -1.80 5.15
CA GLU A 258 -7.00 -1.36 4.02
C GLU A 258 -5.58 -1.02 4.46
N THR A 259 -5.39 -0.31 5.58
CA THR A 259 -4.05 0.03 6.08
C THR A 259 -3.23 -1.24 6.37
N LEU A 260 -3.86 -2.27 6.93
CA LEU A 260 -3.23 -3.57 7.17
C LEU A 260 -2.98 -4.38 5.88
N ALA A 261 -3.66 -4.06 4.77
CA ALA A 261 -3.44 -4.70 3.47
C ALA A 261 -2.25 -4.10 2.70
N ILE A 262 -1.90 -2.83 2.94
CA ILE A 262 -0.82 -2.11 2.24
C ILE A 262 0.51 -2.86 2.23
N PRO A 263 1.02 -3.42 3.35
CA PRO A 263 2.23 -4.24 3.34
C PRO A 263 2.20 -5.37 2.31
N GLY A 264 1.04 -6.00 2.13
CA GLY A 264 0.83 -7.06 1.14
C GLY A 264 1.00 -6.57 -0.30
N TYR A 265 0.54 -5.35 -0.60
CA TYR A 265 0.71 -4.75 -1.94
C TYR A 265 2.17 -4.44 -2.25
N ILE A 266 2.88 -3.82 -1.29
CA ILE A 266 4.31 -3.53 -1.39
C ILE A 266 5.12 -4.83 -1.56
N PHE A 267 4.79 -5.85 -0.77
CA PHE A 267 5.46 -7.15 -0.86
C PHE A 267 5.19 -7.82 -2.22
N THR A 268 3.97 -7.77 -2.73
CA THR A 268 3.60 -8.32 -4.04
C THR A 268 4.36 -7.63 -5.17
N GLU A 269 4.43 -6.30 -5.15
CA GLU A 269 5.23 -5.52 -6.10
C GLU A 269 6.70 -5.95 -6.04
N SER A 270 7.26 -5.97 -4.83
CA SER A 270 8.68 -6.32 -4.63
C SER A 270 8.98 -7.74 -5.09
N PHE A 271 8.09 -8.69 -4.84
CA PHE A 271 8.23 -10.07 -5.33
C PHE A 271 8.17 -10.16 -6.86
N LEU A 272 7.20 -9.48 -7.50
CA LEU A 272 7.09 -9.45 -8.96
C LEU A 272 8.32 -8.79 -9.60
N SER A 273 8.79 -7.71 -9.00
CA SER A 273 10.00 -7.01 -9.41
C SER A 273 11.24 -7.90 -9.25
N PHE A 274 11.32 -8.64 -8.15
CA PHE A 274 12.39 -9.61 -7.88
C PHE A 274 12.49 -10.69 -8.96
N ILE A 275 11.36 -11.21 -9.43
CA ILE A 275 11.33 -12.23 -10.51
C ILE A 275 11.36 -11.64 -11.93
N GLY A 276 11.56 -10.31 -12.07
CA GLY A 276 11.70 -9.63 -13.36
C GLY A 276 10.37 -9.26 -14.03
N LEU A 277 9.25 -9.33 -13.30
CA LEU A 277 7.92 -8.94 -13.79
C LEU A 277 7.45 -7.59 -13.24
N GLY A 278 8.30 -6.85 -12.53
CA GLY A 278 8.03 -5.52 -12.00
C GLY A 278 8.22 -4.42 -13.03
N VAL A 279 8.73 -3.28 -12.55
CA VAL A 279 9.03 -2.08 -13.34
C VAL A 279 10.14 -2.33 -14.35
N ASP A 280 10.14 -1.55 -15.41
CA ASP A 280 11.14 -1.67 -16.46
C ASP A 280 12.39 -0.82 -16.14
N ALA A 281 13.57 -1.34 -16.50
CA ALA A 281 14.81 -0.59 -16.37
C ALA A 281 14.77 0.73 -17.18
N PRO A 282 15.40 1.81 -16.70
CA PRO A 282 16.31 1.90 -15.55
C PRO A 282 15.61 2.19 -14.20
N THR A 283 14.27 2.25 -14.15
CA THR A 283 13.50 2.63 -12.97
C THR A 283 13.78 1.66 -11.82
N PRO A 284 14.22 2.13 -10.63
CA PRO A 284 14.47 1.27 -9.50
C PRO A 284 13.17 0.97 -8.75
N SER A 285 13.07 -0.23 -8.19
CA SER A 285 12.19 -0.56 -7.07
C SER A 285 13.00 -1.36 -6.05
N TRP A 286 12.53 -1.42 -4.81
CA TRP A 286 13.24 -2.20 -3.79
C TRP A 286 13.36 -3.67 -4.17
N GLY A 287 12.31 -4.25 -4.82
CA GLY A 287 12.33 -5.62 -5.30
C GLY A 287 13.40 -5.87 -6.37
N ILE A 288 13.54 -4.99 -7.36
CA ILE A 288 14.59 -5.08 -8.38
C ILE A 288 15.96 -4.94 -7.76
N MET A 289 16.15 -3.96 -6.86
CA MET A 289 17.44 -3.76 -6.18
C MET A 289 17.84 -4.99 -5.37
N ILE A 290 16.90 -5.62 -4.67
CA ILE A 290 17.14 -6.88 -3.95
C ILE A 290 17.52 -8.00 -4.95
N SER A 291 16.82 -8.12 -6.08
CA SER A 291 17.12 -9.12 -7.11
C SER A 291 18.52 -8.94 -7.73
N GLU A 292 18.89 -7.70 -8.01
CA GLU A 292 20.24 -7.36 -8.50
C GLU A 292 21.30 -7.66 -7.44
N GLY A 293 21.05 -7.28 -6.17
CA GLY A 293 21.96 -7.45 -5.05
C GLY A 293 22.20 -8.90 -4.64
N VAL A 294 21.21 -9.81 -4.84
CA VAL A 294 21.37 -11.25 -4.55
C VAL A 294 22.53 -11.85 -5.33
N LYS A 295 22.79 -11.39 -6.54
CA LYS A 295 23.88 -11.87 -7.38
C LYS A 295 25.26 -11.61 -6.75
N GLY A 296 25.38 -10.53 -6.00
CA GLY A 296 26.60 -10.12 -5.29
C GLY A 296 26.59 -10.35 -3.77
N LEU A 297 25.59 -11.07 -3.22
CA LEU A 297 25.34 -11.15 -1.78
C LEU A 297 26.57 -11.54 -0.94
N ARG A 298 27.39 -12.47 -1.46
CA ARG A 298 28.58 -12.94 -0.75
C ARG A 298 29.72 -11.92 -0.72
N SER A 299 29.79 -11.04 -1.71
CA SER A 299 30.87 -10.07 -1.87
C SER A 299 30.46 -8.64 -1.49
N TYR A 300 29.21 -8.28 -1.73
CA TYR A 300 28.68 -6.93 -1.57
C TYR A 300 27.30 -6.94 -0.88
N PRO A 301 27.21 -7.35 0.39
CA PRO A 301 25.94 -7.49 1.10
C PRO A 301 25.19 -6.16 1.26
N ASN A 302 25.86 -5.01 1.21
CA ASN A 302 25.24 -3.69 1.24
C ASN A 302 24.22 -3.48 0.12
N GLN A 303 24.45 -4.05 -1.07
CA GLN A 303 23.56 -3.89 -2.22
C GLN A 303 22.17 -4.49 -1.99
N ILE A 304 22.06 -5.55 -1.19
CA ILE A 304 20.79 -6.17 -0.84
C ILE A 304 20.24 -5.65 0.49
N LEU A 305 21.11 -5.42 1.49
CA LEU A 305 20.67 -5.02 2.83
C LEU A 305 19.99 -3.65 2.83
N VAL A 306 20.52 -2.68 2.09
CA VAL A 306 19.95 -1.33 2.05
C VAL A 306 18.48 -1.34 1.56
N PRO A 307 18.15 -1.86 0.37
CA PRO A 307 16.75 -1.92 -0.07
C PRO A 307 15.89 -2.87 0.78
N ALA A 308 16.46 -3.97 1.30
CA ALA A 308 15.73 -4.89 2.17
C ALA A 308 15.33 -4.25 3.49
N VAL A 309 16.21 -3.46 4.11
CA VAL A 309 15.92 -2.69 5.33
C VAL A 309 14.85 -1.63 5.04
N ALA A 310 14.95 -0.91 3.93
CA ALA A 310 13.94 0.08 3.53
C ALA A 310 12.55 -0.57 3.36
N LEU A 311 12.47 -1.69 2.67
CA LEU A 311 11.24 -2.48 2.49
C LEU A 311 10.69 -2.95 3.84
N SER A 312 11.55 -3.54 4.70
CA SER A 312 11.15 -4.09 6.00
C SER A 312 10.65 -3.02 6.95
N LEU A 313 11.35 -1.89 7.06
CA LEU A 313 10.93 -0.77 7.92
C LEU A 313 9.60 -0.17 7.44
N THR A 314 9.41 -0.07 6.13
CA THR A 314 8.16 0.46 5.56
C THR A 314 6.98 -0.47 5.85
N THR A 315 7.13 -1.77 5.61
CA THR A 315 6.06 -2.75 5.89
C THR A 315 5.76 -2.84 7.38
N LEU A 316 6.78 -2.78 8.24
CA LEU A 316 6.61 -2.75 9.69
C LEU A 316 5.87 -1.49 10.16
N ALA A 317 6.20 -0.33 9.60
CA ALA A 317 5.54 0.93 9.93
C ALA A 317 4.05 0.91 9.54
N PHE A 318 3.69 0.38 8.37
CA PHE A 318 2.29 0.23 7.99
C PHE A 318 1.54 -0.75 8.90
N ASN A 319 2.15 -1.86 9.32
CA ASN A 319 1.55 -2.79 10.28
C ASN A 319 1.28 -2.09 11.62
N PHE A 320 2.26 -1.41 12.20
CA PHE A 320 2.07 -0.71 13.48
C PHE A 320 1.06 0.43 13.39
N LEU A 321 1.02 1.15 12.27
CA LEU A 321 -0.01 2.17 12.05
C LEU A 321 -1.41 1.53 11.95
N GLY A 322 -1.53 0.43 11.21
CA GLY A 322 -2.77 -0.32 11.06
C GLY A 322 -3.29 -0.88 12.38
N ASP A 323 -2.42 -1.46 13.20
CA ASP A 323 -2.77 -1.93 14.56
C ASP A 323 -3.21 -0.76 15.45
N GLY A 324 -2.49 0.36 15.42
CA GLY A 324 -2.89 1.56 16.16
C GLY A 324 -4.23 2.15 15.71
N LEU A 325 -4.52 2.12 14.41
CA LEU A 325 -5.83 2.49 13.87
C LEU A 325 -6.91 1.52 14.33
N ARG A 326 -6.65 0.22 14.30
CA ARG A 326 -7.57 -0.80 14.81
C ARG A 326 -7.93 -0.56 16.26
N ASP A 327 -6.94 -0.34 17.13
CA ASP A 327 -7.16 -0.04 18.54
C ASP A 327 -7.95 1.26 18.72
N ALA A 328 -7.68 2.28 17.92
CA ALA A 328 -8.36 3.57 17.98
C ALA A 328 -9.85 3.47 17.59
N PHE A 329 -10.19 2.63 16.64
CA PHE A 329 -11.57 2.40 16.19
C PHE A 329 -12.31 1.31 16.99
N ASP A 330 -11.64 0.56 17.89
CA ASP A 330 -12.29 -0.47 18.70
C ASP A 330 -13.19 0.17 19.79
N PRO A 331 -14.51 -0.06 19.74
CA PRO A 331 -15.43 0.49 20.74
C PRO A 331 -15.30 -0.17 22.12
N ARG A 332 -14.66 -1.34 22.22
CA ARG A 332 -14.54 -2.09 23.49
C ARG A 332 -13.48 -1.52 24.43
N GLN A 333 -12.56 -0.70 23.93
CA GLN A 333 -11.55 0.00 24.73
C GLN A 333 -12.10 1.25 25.47
N LYS A 334 -13.39 1.33 25.70
CA LYS A 334 -14.05 2.41 26.47
C LYS A 334 -13.97 2.22 27.99
N GLN A 335 -12.89 1.61 28.48
CA GLN A 335 -12.64 1.56 29.94
C GLN A 335 -11.54 2.51 30.36
#